data_6018eb61576414dfc314429c1014e66d
#
_entry.id   6018eb61576414dfc314429c1014e66d
#
_cell.length_a   1.000
_cell.length_b   1.000
_cell.length_c   1.000
_cell.angle_alpha   90.00
_cell.angle_beta   90.00
_cell.angle_gamma   90.00
#
_symmetry.space_group_name_H-M   'P 1'
#
loop_
_entity.id
_entity.type
_entity.pdbx_description
1 polymer ?
#
loop_
_entity_poly.entity_id
_entity_poly.type
_entity_poly.pdbx_seq_one_letter_code
_entity_poly.pdbx_strand_id
1 'polypeptide(L)'
;MSYDRYVAICHPLRYPVLMSWPLCLRMILGSWLLGAADGLMQAAATLTFSYCSSHEIDHFFCEAPSLVRVACADTSLFESVMYICCVLMLLVPISLILISYTRKKAFATCSSHLSVVGLFFGAAIFTYMRPKSYRSANHDKIVSAFYTIFTPVLNPLIYSLRNSEVKGGALRKKILRLKGSSLLVN
;
A
#
# COMPACT_ATOMS: atom_id res chain seq x y z
N MET A 1 11.03 -3.04 -0.64
CA MET A 1 10.77 -1.96 -1.62
C MET A 1 11.27 -0.59 -1.16
N SER A 2 10.93 -0.06 0.03
CA SER A 2 11.35 1.28 0.47
C SER A 2 12.87 1.41 0.63
N TYR A 3 13.53 0.42 1.23
CA TYR A 3 14.98 0.38 1.35
C TYR A 3 15.68 0.26 -0.01
N ASP A 4 15.16 -0.58 -0.89
CA ASP A 4 15.65 -0.71 -2.28
C ASP A 4 15.62 0.65 -3.01
N ARG A 5 14.51 1.37 -2.92
CA ARG A 5 14.39 2.73 -3.47
C ARG A 5 15.35 3.72 -2.84
N TYR A 6 15.51 3.64 -1.51
CA TYR A 6 16.49 4.48 -0.81
C TYR A 6 17.90 4.25 -1.35
N VAL A 7 18.34 3.00 -1.47
CA VAL A 7 19.69 2.67 -1.97
C VAL A 7 19.84 3.09 -3.44
N ALA A 8 18.86 2.81 -4.29
CA ALA A 8 18.88 3.17 -5.70
C ALA A 8 18.99 4.68 -5.92
N ILE A 9 18.33 5.48 -5.08
CA ILE A 9 18.34 6.94 -5.19
C ILE A 9 19.59 7.55 -4.53
N CYS A 10 19.91 7.13 -3.31
CA CYS A 10 20.98 7.77 -2.52
C CYS A 10 22.36 7.24 -2.86
N HIS A 11 22.49 6.00 -3.29
CA HIS A 11 23.77 5.32 -3.55
C HIS A 11 23.78 4.55 -4.88
N PRO A 12 23.48 5.18 -6.03
CA PRO A 12 23.33 4.49 -7.31
C PRO A 12 24.59 3.73 -7.73
N LEU A 13 25.77 4.28 -7.51
CA LEU A 13 27.04 3.64 -7.87
C LEU A 13 27.38 2.43 -6.97
N ARG A 14 26.84 2.38 -5.77
CA ARG A 14 27.05 1.28 -4.81
C ARG A 14 25.86 0.32 -4.75
N TYR A 15 24.84 0.53 -5.57
CA TYR A 15 23.63 -0.28 -5.56
C TYR A 15 23.91 -1.80 -5.68
N PRO A 16 24.75 -2.30 -6.61
CA PRO A 16 25.02 -3.73 -6.74
C PRO A 16 25.71 -4.33 -5.51
N VAL A 17 26.50 -3.52 -4.79
CA VAL A 17 27.22 -3.96 -3.58
C VAL A 17 26.30 -3.95 -2.36
N LEU A 18 25.51 -2.88 -2.21
CA LEU A 18 24.60 -2.70 -1.08
C LEU A 18 23.40 -3.64 -1.17
N MET A 19 22.88 -3.89 -2.38
CA MET A 19 21.76 -4.83 -2.63
C MET A 19 22.28 -6.22 -2.98
N SER A 20 23.19 -6.74 -2.16
CA SER A 20 23.73 -8.09 -2.31
C SER A 20 22.64 -9.16 -2.12
N TRP A 21 22.78 -10.30 -2.80
CA TRP A 21 21.83 -11.42 -2.69
C TRP A 21 21.52 -11.85 -1.25
N PRO A 22 22.55 -12.02 -0.35
CA PRO A 22 22.28 -12.36 1.05
C PRO A 22 21.43 -11.32 1.78
N LEU A 23 21.60 -10.03 1.48
CA LEU A 23 20.79 -8.97 2.09
C LEU A 23 19.35 -9.04 1.58
N CYS A 24 19.16 -9.19 0.27
CA CYS A 24 17.82 -9.34 -0.30
C CYS A 24 17.08 -10.52 0.30
N LEU A 25 17.74 -11.66 0.45
CA LEU A 25 17.16 -12.85 1.07
C LEU A 25 16.77 -12.61 2.54
N ARG A 26 17.63 -11.98 3.32
CA ARG A 26 17.31 -11.61 4.73
C ARG A 26 16.12 -10.66 4.81
N MET A 27 16.03 -9.69 3.92
CA MET A 27 14.89 -8.76 3.87
C MET A 27 13.60 -9.46 3.49
N ILE A 28 13.64 -10.39 2.52
CA ILE A 28 12.47 -11.19 2.13
C ILE A 28 12.02 -12.06 3.31
N LEU A 29 12.92 -12.86 3.86
CA LEU A 29 12.60 -13.74 5.00
C LEU A 29 12.10 -12.93 6.21
N GLY A 30 12.76 -11.82 6.56
CA GLY A 30 12.33 -10.94 7.63
C GLY A 30 10.93 -10.37 7.41
N SER A 31 10.63 -9.95 6.19
CA SER A 31 9.29 -9.44 5.85
C SER A 31 8.21 -10.53 5.96
N TRP A 32 8.50 -11.74 5.51
CA TRP A 32 7.58 -12.88 5.62
C TRP A 32 7.36 -13.28 7.08
N LEU A 33 8.41 -13.34 7.89
CA LEU A 33 8.31 -13.69 9.32
C LEU A 33 7.52 -12.63 10.09
N LEU A 34 7.79 -11.35 9.85
CA LEU A 34 7.04 -10.26 10.48
C LEU A 34 5.57 -10.29 10.08
N GLY A 35 5.27 -10.48 8.79
CA GLY A 35 3.88 -10.56 8.31
C GLY A 35 3.15 -11.78 8.85
N ALA A 36 3.81 -12.94 8.93
CA ALA A 36 3.25 -14.15 9.53
C ALA A 36 2.98 -13.96 11.02
N ALA A 37 3.91 -13.37 11.76
CA ALA A 37 3.75 -13.12 13.20
C ALA A 37 2.57 -12.16 13.46
N ASP A 38 2.47 -11.07 12.70
CA ASP A 38 1.36 -10.12 12.81
C ASP A 38 0.02 -10.78 12.47
N GLY A 39 -0.05 -11.51 11.36
CA GLY A 39 -1.27 -12.22 10.96
C GLY A 39 -1.71 -13.30 11.95
N LEU A 40 -0.76 -14.07 12.49
CA LEU A 40 -1.05 -15.06 13.53
C LEU A 40 -1.52 -14.42 14.84
N MET A 41 -0.92 -13.32 15.25
CA MET A 41 -1.34 -12.55 16.43
C MET A 41 -2.78 -12.06 16.27
N GLN A 42 -3.11 -11.46 15.12
CA GLN A 42 -4.46 -10.97 14.84
C GLN A 42 -5.48 -12.12 14.81
N ALA A 43 -5.16 -13.22 14.14
CA ALA A 43 -6.03 -14.40 14.08
C ALA A 43 -6.24 -15.01 15.48
N ALA A 44 -5.19 -15.20 16.25
CA ALA A 44 -5.29 -15.74 17.60
C ALA A 44 -6.15 -14.84 18.50
N ALA A 45 -5.94 -13.54 18.47
CA ALA A 45 -6.71 -12.58 19.27
C ALA A 45 -8.19 -12.59 18.88
N THR A 46 -8.50 -12.57 17.58
CA THR A 46 -9.90 -12.57 17.11
C THR A 46 -10.64 -13.86 17.45
N LEU A 47 -9.95 -15.00 17.51
CA LEU A 47 -10.52 -16.28 17.94
C LEU A 47 -10.84 -16.33 19.45
N THR A 48 -10.22 -15.50 20.27
CA THR A 48 -10.48 -15.44 21.72
C THR A 48 -11.61 -14.49 22.09
N PHE A 49 -12.08 -13.65 21.16
CA PHE A 49 -13.16 -12.71 21.45
C PHE A 49 -14.52 -13.39 21.53
N SER A 50 -15.34 -12.93 22.47
CA SER A 50 -16.75 -13.33 22.57
C SER A 50 -17.58 -12.46 21.63
N TYR A 51 -18.37 -13.08 20.78
CA TYR A 51 -19.26 -12.43 19.83
C TYR A 51 -20.71 -12.65 20.30
N CYS A 52 -21.39 -11.59 20.77
CA CYS A 52 -22.73 -11.70 21.41
C CYS A 52 -23.88 -11.24 20.49
N SER A 53 -23.57 -10.58 19.40
CA SER A 53 -24.57 -10.09 18.45
C SER A 53 -24.80 -11.08 17.32
N SER A 54 -25.53 -10.70 16.28
CA SER A 54 -25.71 -11.55 15.11
C SER A 54 -24.36 -12.01 14.58
N HIS A 55 -24.24 -13.29 14.21
CA HIS A 55 -23.04 -13.84 13.60
C HIS A 55 -22.87 -13.40 12.12
N GLU A 56 -23.63 -12.40 11.70
CA GLU A 56 -23.59 -11.84 10.37
C GLU A 56 -22.73 -10.57 10.37
N ILE A 57 -21.74 -10.54 9.47
CA ILE A 57 -20.86 -9.39 9.25
C ILE A 57 -21.20 -8.81 7.89
N ASP A 58 -21.93 -7.69 7.91
CA ASP A 58 -22.24 -6.94 6.70
C ASP A 58 -21.02 -6.11 6.24
N HIS A 59 -20.01 -6.80 5.67
CA HIS A 59 -18.79 -6.19 5.17
C HIS A 59 -18.23 -6.97 3.98
N PHE A 60 -17.51 -6.30 3.05
CA PHE A 60 -16.90 -6.95 1.89
C PHE A 60 -15.74 -7.87 2.25
N PHE A 61 -15.07 -7.60 3.34
CA PHE A 61 -13.92 -8.37 3.82
C PHE A 61 -14.04 -8.67 5.30
N CYS A 62 -13.59 -9.88 5.67
CA CYS A 62 -13.44 -10.29 7.06
C CYS A 62 -12.06 -9.78 7.54
N GLU A 63 -12.00 -8.55 7.97
CA GLU A 63 -10.77 -7.93 8.51
C GLU A 63 -10.93 -7.62 10.01
N ALA A 64 -9.79 -7.53 10.73
CA ALA A 64 -9.80 -7.36 12.17
C ALA A 64 -10.65 -6.17 12.66
N PRO A 65 -10.66 -4.97 12.03
CA PRO A 65 -11.55 -3.88 12.44
C PRO A 65 -13.04 -4.20 12.33
N SER A 66 -13.46 -5.02 11.34
CA SER A 66 -14.85 -5.43 11.20
C SER A 66 -15.27 -6.44 12.27
N LEU A 67 -14.36 -7.36 12.64
CA LEU A 67 -14.58 -8.36 13.69
C LEU A 67 -14.66 -7.70 15.09
N VAL A 68 -13.76 -6.77 15.39
CA VAL A 68 -13.75 -6.03 16.64
C VAL A 68 -15.07 -5.26 16.89
N ARG A 69 -15.77 -4.85 15.84
CA ARG A 69 -17.07 -4.16 15.97
C ARG A 69 -18.19 -5.06 16.49
N VAL A 70 -18.13 -6.34 16.21
CA VAL A 70 -19.15 -7.35 16.60
C VAL A 70 -18.77 -8.05 17.90
N ALA A 71 -17.55 -7.81 18.39
CA ALA A 71 -17.08 -8.36 19.65
C ALA A 71 -17.72 -7.66 20.84
N CYS A 72 -18.12 -8.43 21.85
CA CYS A 72 -18.68 -7.95 23.12
C CYS A 72 -17.60 -7.82 24.20
N ALA A 73 -16.42 -8.39 23.97
CA ALA A 73 -15.30 -8.30 24.88
C ALA A 73 -14.65 -6.91 24.84
N ASP A 74 -13.89 -6.57 25.87
CA ASP A 74 -13.04 -5.39 25.83
C ASP A 74 -11.89 -5.63 24.85
N THR A 75 -11.93 -4.91 23.72
CA THR A 75 -10.96 -5.00 22.64
C THR A 75 -9.93 -3.88 22.68
N SER A 76 -9.92 -3.04 23.71
CA SER A 76 -9.11 -1.81 23.79
C SER A 76 -7.60 -2.09 23.69
N LEU A 77 -7.12 -3.14 24.36
CA LEU A 77 -5.73 -3.55 24.29
C LEU A 77 -5.34 -4.00 22.88
N PHE A 78 -6.18 -4.83 22.26
CA PHE A 78 -5.94 -5.32 20.90
C PHE A 78 -5.93 -4.17 19.89
N GLU A 79 -6.90 -3.27 19.98
CA GLU A 79 -6.95 -2.07 19.12
C GLU A 79 -5.72 -1.18 19.30
N SER A 80 -5.25 -1.02 20.53
CA SER A 80 -4.04 -0.24 20.82
C SER A 80 -2.79 -0.89 20.23
N VAL A 81 -2.65 -2.19 20.35
CA VAL A 81 -1.52 -2.94 19.75
C VAL A 81 -1.56 -2.84 18.23
N MET A 82 -2.72 -3.09 17.62
CA MET A 82 -2.91 -2.93 16.17
C MET A 82 -2.56 -1.53 15.69
N TYR A 83 -3.00 -0.50 16.43
CA TYR A 83 -2.68 0.89 16.13
C TYR A 83 -1.18 1.14 16.15
N ILE A 84 -0.48 0.70 17.19
CA ILE A 84 0.98 0.85 17.32
C ILE A 84 1.70 0.12 16.18
N CYS A 85 1.33 -1.13 15.90
CA CYS A 85 1.91 -1.89 14.79
C CYS A 85 1.68 -1.19 13.45
N CYS A 86 0.47 -0.69 13.19
CA CYS A 86 0.14 0.06 11.98
C CYS A 86 1.00 1.32 11.86
N VAL A 87 1.13 2.11 12.93
CA VAL A 87 1.95 3.34 12.94
C VAL A 87 3.41 3.02 12.66
N LEU A 88 3.98 2.00 13.29
CA LEU A 88 5.37 1.60 13.05
C LEU A 88 5.60 1.13 11.62
N MET A 89 4.71 0.27 11.10
CA MET A 89 4.77 -0.22 9.72
C MET A 89 4.61 0.89 8.67
N LEU A 90 3.96 1.99 9.04
CA LEU A 90 3.78 3.18 8.21
C LEU A 90 4.98 4.11 8.26
N LEU A 91 5.40 4.48 9.47
CA LEU A 91 6.42 5.53 9.66
C LEU A 91 7.78 5.11 9.11
N VAL A 92 8.17 3.83 9.26
CA VAL A 92 9.49 3.36 8.79
C VAL A 92 9.62 3.48 7.26
N PRO A 93 8.72 2.94 6.43
CA PRO A 93 8.83 3.12 4.98
C PRO A 93 8.71 4.57 4.53
N ILE A 94 7.80 5.35 5.13
CA ILE A 94 7.62 6.76 4.76
C ILE A 94 8.87 7.57 5.08
N SER A 95 9.47 7.39 6.26
CA SER A 95 10.69 8.13 6.63
C SER A 95 11.85 7.81 5.68
N LEU A 96 12.05 6.55 5.31
CA LEU A 96 13.07 6.16 4.33
C LEU A 96 12.84 6.83 2.97
N ILE A 97 11.60 6.89 2.52
CA ILE A 97 11.23 7.53 1.26
C ILE A 97 11.47 9.04 1.36
N LEU A 98 11.03 9.71 2.42
CA LEU A 98 11.23 11.15 2.60
C LEU A 98 12.72 11.52 2.68
N ILE A 99 13.52 10.75 3.42
CA ILE A 99 14.98 10.95 3.48
C ILE A 99 15.62 10.82 2.08
N SER A 100 15.16 9.85 1.28
CA SER A 100 15.63 9.66 -0.09
C SER A 100 15.37 10.88 -0.96
N TYR A 101 14.21 11.51 -0.81
CA TYR A 101 13.82 12.67 -1.60
C TYR A 101 14.52 13.95 -1.22
N THR A 102 14.69 14.19 0.07
CA THR A 102 15.42 15.39 0.55
C THR A 102 16.88 15.39 0.10
N ARG A 103 17.50 14.22 0.03
CA ARG A 103 18.92 14.10 -0.36
C ARG A 103 19.20 14.30 -1.85
N LYS A 104 18.31 13.94 -2.76
CA LYS A 104 18.63 13.91 -4.21
C LYS A 104 17.67 14.71 -5.10
N LYS A 105 16.73 15.50 -4.54
CA LYS A 105 15.71 16.23 -5.33
C LYS A 105 15.00 15.36 -6.40
N ALA A 106 14.94 14.05 -6.15
CA ALA A 106 14.41 13.04 -7.09
C ALA A 106 12.88 13.00 -7.12
N PHE A 107 12.22 14.06 -6.69
CA PHE A 107 10.76 14.14 -6.54
C PHE A 107 10.03 13.81 -7.84
N ALA A 108 10.52 14.33 -8.97
CA ALA A 108 9.90 14.11 -10.27
C ALA A 108 9.93 12.64 -10.71
N THR A 109 11.00 11.91 -10.38
CA THR A 109 11.18 10.52 -10.83
C THR A 109 10.37 9.53 -10.00
N CYS A 110 10.10 9.84 -8.73
CA CYS A 110 9.45 8.93 -7.78
C CYS A 110 8.03 9.33 -7.38
N SER A 111 7.44 10.35 -8.01
CA SER A 111 6.07 10.80 -7.67
C SER A 111 5.01 9.71 -7.86
N SER A 112 5.16 8.78 -8.83
CA SER A 112 4.27 7.63 -8.97
C SER A 112 4.35 6.69 -7.78
N HIS A 113 5.55 6.41 -7.30
CA HIS A 113 5.73 5.58 -6.11
C HIS A 113 5.11 6.25 -4.87
N LEU A 114 5.31 7.56 -4.70
CA LEU A 114 4.66 8.33 -3.64
C LEU A 114 3.13 8.31 -3.74
N SER A 115 2.57 8.42 -4.94
CA SER A 115 1.13 8.35 -5.13
C SER A 115 0.56 7.00 -4.70
N VAL A 116 1.21 5.91 -5.12
CA VAL A 116 0.80 4.54 -4.74
C VAL A 116 0.92 4.33 -3.24
N VAL A 117 2.05 4.72 -2.66
CA VAL A 117 2.31 4.62 -1.21
C VAL A 117 1.32 5.49 -0.44
N GLY A 118 1.07 6.72 -0.90
CA GLY A 118 0.11 7.64 -0.28
C GLY A 118 -1.33 7.11 -0.32
N LEU A 119 -1.75 6.54 -1.44
CA LEU A 119 -3.08 5.91 -1.56
C LEU A 119 -3.24 4.71 -0.61
N PHE A 120 -2.26 3.81 -0.63
CA PHE A 120 -2.30 2.62 0.22
C PHE A 120 -2.27 2.97 1.71
N PHE A 121 -1.33 3.80 2.11
CA PHE A 121 -1.18 4.20 3.50
C PHE A 121 -2.27 5.15 3.96
N GLY A 122 -2.76 6.03 3.09
CA GLY A 122 -3.90 6.88 3.41
C GLY A 122 -5.17 6.07 3.71
N ALA A 123 -5.43 5.04 2.92
CA ALA A 123 -6.54 4.12 3.17
C ALA A 123 -6.34 3.33 4.48
N ALA A 124 -5.12 2.82 4.74
CA ALA A 124 -4.81 2.12 5.99
C ALA A 124 -4.99 3.02 7.22
N ILE A 125 -4.46 4.25 7.19
CA ILE A 125 -4.66 5.24 8.26
C ILE A 125 -6.16 5.47 8.49
N PHE A 126 -6.92 5.70 7.43
CA PHE A 126 -8.35 5.95 7.55
C PHE A 126 -9.08 4.76 8.17
N THR A 127 -8.73 3.53 7.81
CA THR A 127 -9.39 2.32 8.30
C THR A 127 -9.03 2.01 9.75
N TYR A 128 -7.73 2.09 10.09
CA TYR A 128 -7.24 1.62 11.39
C TYR A 128 -7.13 2.69 12.46
N MET A 129 -6.91 3.96 12.08
CA MET A 129 -6.66 5.05 13.04
C MET A 129 -7.91 5.85 13.42
N ARG A 130 -9.07 5.54 12.83
CA ARG A 130 -10.30 6.29 13.12
C ARG A 130 -10.92 5.86 14.45
N PRO A 131 -11.24 6.80 15.36
CA PRO A 131 -11.90 6.50 16.64
C PRO A 131 -13.23 5.79 16.44
N LYS A 132 -13.62 4.93 17.39
CA LYS A 132 -14.89 4.17 17.35
C LYS A 132 -16.12 5.08 17.15
N SER A 133 -16.12 6.27 17.76
CA SER A 133 -17.23 7.26 17.67
C SER A 133 -17.49 7.76 16.24
N TYR A 134 -16.52 7.71 15.36
CA TYR A 134 -16.64 8.16 13.97
C TYR A 134 -16.73 7.01 12.96
N ARG A 135 -16.76 5.76 13.41
CA ARG A 135 -16.88 4.60 12.51
C ARG A 135 -18.34 4.44 12.08
N SER A 136 -18.55 4.44 10.77
CA SER A 136 -19.84 4.14 10.13
C SER A 136 -19.70 2.90 9.26
N ALA A 137 -20.64 1.96 9.36
CA ALA A 137 -20.62 0.72 8.59
C ALA A 137 -20.50 0.96 7.08
N ASN A 138 -21.25 1.94 6.56
CA ASN A 138 -21.26 2.24 5.13
C ASN A 138 -19.95 2.87 4.66
N HIS A 139 -19.35 3.78 5.44
CA HIS A 139 -18.08 4.40 5.08
C HIS A 139 -16.94 3.38 5.13
N ASP A 140 -16.91 2.51 6.12
CA ASP A 140 -15.88 1.49 6.26
C ASP A 140 -15.94 0.51 5.09
N LYS A 141 -17.15 0.10 4.65
CA LYS A 141 -17.34 -0.71 3.44
C LYS A 141 -16.80 -0.04 2.18
N ILE A 142 -17.14 1.23 1.97
CA ILE A 142 -16.69 1.98 0.78
C ILE A 142 -15.16 2.08 0.76
N VAL A 143 -14.54 2.41 1.87
CA VAL A 143 -13.08 2.51 1.97
C VAL A 143 -12.42 1.15 1.78
N SER A 144 -12.96 0.10 2.38
CA SER A 144 -12.49 -1.27 2.21
C SER A 144 -12.55 -1.71 0.74
N ALA A 145 -13.67 -1.47 0.06
CA ALA A 145 -13.80 -1.73 -1.37
C ALA A 145 -12.78 -0.91 -2.19
N PHE A 146 -12.56 0.36 -1.81
CA PHE A 146 -11.64 1.22 -2.51
C PHE A 146 -10.20 0.70 -2.46
N TYR A 147 -9.65 0.43 -1.28
CA TYR A 147 -8.26 -0.02 -1.20
C TYR A 147 -8.04 -1.44 -1.71
N THR A 148 -9.07 -2.30 -1.66
CA THR A 148 -8.94 -3.70 -2.09
C THR A 148 -9.12 -3.87 -3.59
N ILE A 149 -10.01 -3.11 -4.20
CA ILE A 149 -10.33 -3.21 -5.64
C ILE A 149 -9.52 -2.19 -6.44
N PHE A 150 -9.60 -0.90 -6.06
CA PHE A 150 -9.02 0.16 -6.87
C PHE A 150 -7.50 0.25 -6.74
N THR A 151 -6.94 0.04 -5.54
CA THR A 151 -5.49 0.15 -5.35
C THR A 151 -4.70 -0.84 -6.20
N PRO A 152 -5.04 -2.14 -6.27
CA PRO A 152 -4.36 -3.07 -7.17
C PRO A 152 -4.48 -2.73 -8.65
N VAL A 153 -5.63 -2.18 -9.07
CA VAL A 153 -5.86 -1.78 -10.47
C VAL A 153 -5.09 -0.49 -10.80
N LEU A 154 -5.05 0.46 -9.88
CA LEU A 154 -4.36 1.73 -10.08
C LEU A 154 -2.84 1.57 -10.11
N ASN A 155 -2.28 0.64 -9.35
CA ASN A 155 -0.83 0.41 -9.30
C ASN A 155 -0.21 0.17 -10.68
N PRO A 156 -0.64 -0.83 -11.48
CA PRO A 156 -0.12 -1.04 -12.82
C PRO A 156 -0.34 0.16 -13.75
N LEU A 157 -1.50 0.84 -13.62
CA LEU A 157 -1.81 2.02 -14.44
C LEU A 157 -0.86 3.18 -14.14
N ILE A 158 -0.63 3.50 -12.85
CA ILE A 158 0.27 4.57 -12.44
C ILE A 158 1.70 4.30 -12.93
N TYR A 159 2.17 3.06 -12.82
CA TYR A 159 3.51 2.71 -13.29
C TYR A 159 3.61 2.68 -14.82
N SER A 160 2.61 2.14 -15.52
CA SER A 160 2.62 2.06 -16.98
C SER A 160 2.48 3.41 -17.66
N LEU A 161 1.58 4.27 -17.18
CA LEU A 161 1.38 5.61 -17.72
C LEU A 161 2.61 6.52 -17.54
N ARG A 162 3.48 6.20 -16.60
CA ARG A 162 4.71 6.95 -16.39
C ARG A 162 5.92 6.38 -17.12
N ASN A 163 5.86 5.15 -17.60
CA ASN A 163 6.95 4.57 -18.38
C ASN A 163 7.14 5.38 -19.66
N SER A 164 8.35 5.90 -19.87
CA SER A 164 8.72 6.69 -21.06
C SER A 164 8.55 5.90 -22.37
N GLU A 165 8.77 4.58 -22.33
CA GLU A 165 8.57 3.70 -23.49
C GLU A 165 7.09 3.59 -23.88
N VAL A 166 6.20 3.47 -22.89
CA VAL A 166 4.74 3.43 -23.11
C VAL A 166 4.26 4.75 -23.67
N LYS A 167 4.73 5.88 -23.12
CA LYS A 167 4.42 7.22 -23.65
C LYS A 167 4.94 7.41 -25.08
N GLY A 168 6.17 7.00 -25.33
CA GLY A 168 6.78 7.08 -26.66
C GLY A 168 6.07 6.21 -27.68
N GLY A 169 5.70 4.98 -27.31
CA GLY A 169 4.94 4.06 -28.15
C GLY A 169 3.54 4.57 -28.48
N ALA A 170 2.82 5.12 -27.49
CA ALA A 170 1.50 5.70 -27.68
C ALA A 170 1.55 6.95 -28.59
N LEU A 171 2.54 7.82 -28.38
CA LEU A 171 2.75 8.99 -29.22
C LEU A 171 3.08 8.62 -30.67
N ARG A 172 3.96 7.63 -30.87
CA ARG A 172 4.32 7.12 -32.20
C ARG A 172 3.10 6.53 -32.93
N LYS A 173 2.26 5.75 -32.24
CA LYS A 173 1.00 5.24 -32.80
C LYS A 173 0.05 6.36 -33.20
N LYS A 174 -0.07 7.41 -32.37
CA LYS A 174 -0.92 8.58 -32.67
C LYS A 174 -0.43 9.34 -33.90
N ILE A 175 0.89 9.55 -34.03
CA ILE A 175 1.50 10.22 -35.20
C ILE A 175 1.31 9.37 -36.47
N LEU A 176 1.49 8.05 -36.39
CA LEU A 176 1.28 7.13 -37.53
C LEU A 176 -0.19 7.13 -37.98
N ARG A 177 -1.16 7.16 -37.07
CA ARG A 177 -2.59 7.28 -37.40
C ARG A 177 -2.90 8.60 -38.09
N LEU A 178 -2.37 9.72 -37.62
CA LEU A 178 -2.57 11.03 -38.22
C LEU A 178 -1.97 11.12 -39.64
N LYS A 179 -0.77 10.52 -39.84
CA LYS A 179 -0.18 10.44 -41.20
C LYS A 179 -0.96 9.52 -42.11
N GLY A 180 -1.51 8.42 -41.63
CA GLY A 180 -2.34 7.52 -42.43
C GLY A 180 -3.66 8.17 -42.88
N SER A 181 -4.27 8.98 -42.00
CA SER A 181 -5.50 9.73 -42.36
C SER A 181 -5.27 10.86 -43.37
N SER A 182 -4.08 11.49 -43.37
CA SER A 182 -3.75 12.53 -44.35
C SER A 182 -3.42 11.97 -45.73
N LEU A 183 -3.07 10.68 -45.85
CA LEU A 183 -2.83 10.01 -47.15
C LEU A 183 -4.11 9.47 -47.79
N LEU A 184 -5.23 9.43 -47.05
CA LEU A 184 -6.52 8.97 -47.57
C LEU A 184 -7.43 10.15 -48.04
N VAL A 185 -6.99 11.39 -47.90
CA VAL A 185 -7.75 12.61 -48.26
C VAL A 185 -7.19 13.29 -49.51
N ASN A 186 -6.14 12.77 -50.14
CA ASN A 186 -5.62 13.16 -51.42
C ASN A 186 -5.82 12.01 -52.43
#